data_ba7586e8b783759e95853bba21c5e4b1
#
_entry.id   ba7586e8b783759e95853bba21c5e4b1
#
_cell.length_a   1.000
_cell.length_b   1.000
_cell.length_c   1.000
_cell.angle_alpha   90.00
_cell.angle_beta   90.00
_cell.angle_gamma   90.00
#
_symmetry.space_group_name_H-M   'P 1'
#
loop_
_entity.id
_entity.type
_entity.pdbx_description
1 polymer ?
#
loop_
_entity_poly.entity_id
_entity_poly.type
_entity_poly.pdbx_seq_one_letter_code
_entity_poly.pdbx_strand_id
1 'polypeptide(L)'
;MSLQIRRRPRVDDSHLPATLHPLLRQIFASRGVDDPALLERSASQLLSPQRLYGMEQAVPLLAEALTAQKRILIVGDFDCDGATSSALCVLALRAMGGRHIDFLVPNRFEFGYGLTPEIVELAVARGAEFLITVDNGISSIAGVAAAKAAGMQVLVTDHHLPGQELPDADAIVNPNQHGCDFPSKSLAGVGVAFYLMAALNTHLRQLGWYERQGLRAPNVADYLDLVALGTVADVVALDGNNRILVHQGLQRIRAGRCRPGIQALVDVSGRDGRRLTAADLGFALGPRLNAVGRLDDMSLGVACLLCDDLNLARQLAAEMDSLNQERKEIEQGMQQEALATLEQIRFRDGEVPSGIVLHRNEWHQGVVGLVASKVKEKYYRPVIAFAESSETELKGSGRSIPGVHLRDALELLDTRHPGLMGKFGGHAMAAGLTLPKANIEAFSRAFEAVISELVTPELLTGVLLTDGELLPDELNLELAELIRASGPWGQAFPEPLFDGEFVLVQQRLVGEKHLKMMLTTDSGHAVDAIAFGVDLKRWPDASVKRVRLVYRLDVNEWRGNRSVQLLVEHLEAAGL
;
A
#
# COMPACT_ATOMS: atom_id res chain seq x y z
N MET A 1 -2.75 -21.63 15.56
CA MET A 1 -2.98 -21.49 14.10
C MET A 1 -2.13 -22.55 13.42
N SER A 2 -2.69 -23.43 12.59
CA SER A 2 -1.89 -24.30 11.73
C SER A 2 -1.59 -23.51 10.45
N LEU A 3 -0.34 -23.13 10.26
CA LEU A 3 0.17 -22.61 9.00
C LEU A 3 0.67 -23.80 8.19
N GLN A 4 0.30 -23.86 6.92
CA GLN A 4 0.76 -24.87 6.00
C GLN A 4 1.85 -24.29 5.10
N ILE A 5 3.06 -24.83 5.16
CA ILE A 5 4.14 -24.47 4.26
C ILE A 5 3.92 -25.26 2.96
N ARG A 6 3.82 -24.54 1.84
CA ARG A 6 3.65 -25.11 0.51
C ARG A 6 4.62 -24.48 -0.47
N ARG A 7 5.39 -25.32 -1.16
CA ARG A 7 6.30 -24.86 -2.21
C ARG A 7 5.52 -24.52 -3.48
N ARG A 8 5.89 -23.42 -4.13
CA ARG A 8 5.37 -23.07 -5.46
C ARG A 8 5.70 -24.19 -6.46
N PRO A 9 4.79 -24.51 -7.38
CA PRO A 9 5.12 -25.47 -8.43
C PRO A 9 6.26 -24.92 -9.29
N ARG A 10 7.12 -25.80 -9.78
CA ARG A 10 8.09 -25.46 -10.81
C ARG A 10 7.33 -25.16 -12.11
N VAL A 11 7.70 -24.08 -12.77
CA VAL A 11 7.17 -23.67 -14.07
C VAL A 11 8.29 -23.69 -15.11
N ASP A 12 7.94 -23.76 -16.40
CA ASP A 12 8.91 -23.66 -17.47
C ASP A 12 9.53 -22.24 -17.48
N ASP A 13 10.84 -22.17 -17.36
CA ASP A 13 11.63 -20.94 -17.36
C ASP A 13 12.55 -20.81 -18.58
N SER A 14 12.40 -21.69 -19.57
CA SER A 14 13.25 -21.78 -20.76
C SER A 14 13.18 -20.55 -21.66
N HIS A 15 12.09 -19.81 -21.58
CA HIS A 15 11.87 -18.54 -22.29
C HIS A 15 12.66 -17.36 -21.71
N LEU A 16 13.15 -17.48 -20.47
CA LEU A 16 13.95 -16.45 -19.82
C LEU A 16 15.45 -16.57 -20.16
N PRO A 17 16.21 -15.46 -20.18
CA PRO A 17 17.61 -15.47 -20.57
C PRO A 17 18.46 -16.46 -19.75
N ALA A 18 19.25 -17.28 -20.41
CA ALA A 18 20.16 -18.23 -19.76
C ALA A 18 21.29 -17.53 -18.96
N THR A 19 21.50 -16.23 -19.17
CA THR A 19 22.44 -15.39 -18.41
C THR A 19 21.95 -15.05 -17.01
N LEU A 20 20.65 -15.20 -16.73
CA LEU A 20 20.12 -15.05 -15.38
C LEU A 20 20.53 -16.24 -14.52
N HIS A 21 20.74 -15.97 -13.22
CA HIS A 21 20.94 -17.01 -12.22
C HIS A 21 19.77 -18.01 -12.27
N PRO A 22 20.00 -19.34 -12.27
CA PRO A 22 18.93 -20.35 -12.42
C PRO A 22 17.79 -20.18 -11.41
N LEU A 23 18.12 -19.87 -10.15
CA LEU A 23 17.13 -19.60 -9.11
C LEU A 23 16.25 -18.40 -9.47
N LEU A 24 16.84 -17.30 -9.98
CA LEU A 24 16.06 -16.12 -10.38
C LEU A 24 15.13 -16.39 -11.57
N ARG A 25 15.55 -17.22 -12.52
CA ARG A 25 14.67 -17.63 -13.62
C ARG A 25 13.42 -18.32 -13.09
N GLN A 26 13.57 -19.31 -12.19
CA GLN A 26 12.44 -19.97 -11.54
C GLN A 26 11.57 -19.01 -10.75
N ILE A 27 12.19 -18.10 -9.98
CA ILE A 27 11.49 -17.10 -9.21
C ILE A 27 10.66 -16.19 -10.11
N PHE A 28 11.22 -15.67 -11.19
CA PHE A 28 10.50 -14.79 -12.11
C PHE A 28 9.39 -15.54 -12.87
N ALA A 29 9.68 -16.71 -13.41
CA ALA A 29 8.68 -17.53 -14.08
C ALA A 29 7.50 -17.88 -13.16
N SER A 30 7.77 -18.23 -11.89
CA SER A 30 6.72 -18.52 -10.91
C SER A 30 5.87 -17.30 -10.51
N ARG A 31 6.31 -16.09 -10.89
CA ARG A 31 5.58 -14.82 -10.70
C ARG A 31 4.94 -14.30 -11.99
N GLY A 32 4.85 -15.17 -13.00
CA GLY A 32 4.18 -14.86 -14.27
C GLY A 32 5.01 -13.98 -15.22
N VAL A 33 6.34 -13.96 -15.07
CA VAL A 33 7.22 -13.37 -16.07
C VAL A 33 7.38 -14.38 -17.20
N ASP A 34 6.60 -14.22 -18.25
CA ASP A 34 6.54 -15.08 -19.44
C ASP A 34 7.26 -14.49 -20.66
N ASP A 35 7.67 -13.22 -20.58
CA ASP A 35 8.43 -12.50 -21.60
C ASP A 35 9.66 -11.83 -20.96
N PRO A 36 10.88 -12.01 -21.50
CA PRO A 36 12.08 -11.30 -21.06
C PRO A 36 11.93 -9.77 -21.03
N ALA A 37 11.09 -9.20 -21.88
CA ALA A 37 10.82 -7.75 -21.88
C ALA A 37 10.21 -7.27 -20.56
N LEU A 38 9.50 -8.12 -19.83
CA LEU A 38 8.96 -7.79 -18.49
C LEU A 38 10.04 -7.65 -17.40
N LEU A 39 11.29 -8.04 -17.68
CA LEU A 39 12.44 -7.83 -16.79
C LEU A 39 13.12 -6.48 -17.04
N GLU A 40 12.79 -5.82 -18.15
CA GLU A 40 13.32 -4.50 -18.46
C GLU A 40 12.79 -3.45 -17.48
N ARG A 41 13.68 -2.58 -17.01
CA ARG A 41 13.38 -1.54 -16.01
C ARG A 41 13.71 -0.14 -16.51
N SER A 42 14.00 -0.01 -17.81
CA SER A 42 14.22 1.29 -18.45
C SER A 42 12.93 2.09 -18.55
N ALA A 43 12.99 3.40 -18.28
CA ALA A 43 11.86 4.30 -18.46
C ALA A 43 11.35 4.36 -19.91
N SER A 44 12.17 3.97 -20.90
CA SER A 44 11.76 3.88 -22.31
C SER A 44 10.73 2.78 -22.58
N GLN A 45 10.56 1.84 -21.66
CA GLN A 45 9.58 0.74 -21.74
C GLN A 45 8.26 1.06 -21.03
N LEU A 46 8.11 2.24 -20.46
CA LEU A 46 6.84 2.69 -19.89
C LEU A 46 5.76 2.71 -20.97
N LEU A 47 4.56 2.32 -20.59
CA LEU A 47 3.41 2.34 -21.48
C LEU A 47 3.13 3.77 -21.96
N SER A 48 2.57 3.89 -23.16
CA SER A 48 2.22 5.20 -23.73
C SER A 48 1.03 5.82 -22.99
N PRO A 49 1.12 7.10 -22.56
CA PRO A 49 0.00 7.82 -21.93
C PRO A 49 -1.28 7.82 -22.78
N GLN A 50 -1.15 7.83 -24.11
CA GLN A 50 -2.27 7.87 -25.04
C GLN A 50 -3.18 6.64 -24.97
N ARG A 51 -2.72 5.55 -24.37
CA ARG A 51 -3.54 4.35 -24.14
C ARG A 51 -4.50 4.48 -22.95
N LEU A 52 -4.29 5.46 -22.06
CA LEU A 52 -5.25 5.76 -21.00
C LEU A 52 -6.47 6.47 -21.60
N TYR A 53 -7.63 5.82 -21.51
CA TYR A 53 -8.87 6.39 -21.99
C TYR A 53 -9.17 7.70 -21.28
N GLY A 54 -9.67 8.70 -22.03
CA GLY A 54 -9.93 10.05 -21.53
C GLY A 54 -8.72 11.00 -21.61
N MET A 55 -7.53 10.51 -21.92
CA MET A 55 -6.31 11.34 -22.02
C MET A 55 -6.41 12.37 -23.14
N GLU A 56 -7.04 12.01 -24.26
CA GLU A 56 -7.24 12.89 -25.43
C GLU A 56 -8.20 14.07 -25.14
N GLN A 57 -9.12 13.92 -24.18
CA GLN A 57 -9.98 15.00 -23.68
C GLN A 57 -9.29 15.77 -22.55
N ALA A 58 -8.67 15.06 -21.61
CA ALA A 58 -8.08 15.62 -20.40
C ALA A 58 -6.90 16.57 -20.70
N VAL A 59 -6.02 16.18 -21.64
CA VAL A 59 -4.80 16.94 -21.91
C VAL A 59 -5.08 18.31 -22.53
N PRO A 60 -5.90 18.44 -23.60
CA PRO A 60 -6.25 19.77 -24.14
C PRO A 60 -7.02 20.63 -23.13
N LEU A 61 -7.96 20.02 -22.39
CA LEU A 61 -8.75 20.70 -21.37
C LEU A 61 -7.85 21.32 -20.28
N LEU A 62 -6.90 20.55 -19.77
CA LEU A 62 -5.96 21.02 -18.75
C LEU A 62 -4.96 22.02 -19.32
N ALA A 63 -4.50 21.84 -20.56
CA ALA A 63 -3.64 22.80 -21.25
C ALA A 63 -4.32 24.16 -21.42
N GLU A 64 -5.60 24.19 -21.79
CA GLU A 64 -6.39 25.41 -21.87
C GLU A 64 -6.50 26.10 -20.52
N ALA A 65 -6.85 25.36 -19.46
CA ALA A 65 -6.94 25.89 -18.10
C ALA A 65 -5.61 26.49 -17.62
N LEU A 66 -4.49 25.79 -17.87
CA LEU A 66 -3.14 26.24 -17.51
C LEU A 66 -2.73 27.50 -18.27
N THR A 67 -2.92 27.51 -19.60
CA THR A 67 -2.52 28.63 -20.45
C THR A 67 -3.38 29.87 -20.23
N ALA A 68 -4.66 29.69 -19.88
CA ALA A 68 -5.57 30.75 -19.47
C ALA A 68 -5.33 31.21 -18.01
N GLN A 69 -4.38 30.61 -17.30
CA GLN A 69 -4.06 30.92 -15.89
C GLN A 69 -5.28 30.82 -14.96
N LYS A 70 -6.15 29.84 -15.20
CA LYS A 70 -7.27 29.54 -14.28
C LYS A 70 -6.75 29.15 -12.90
N ARG A 71 -7.57 29.37 -11.88
CA ARG A 71 -7.31 28.86 -10.53
C ARG A 71 -7.60 27.36 -10.50
N ILE A 72 -6.54 26.57 -10.56
CA ILE A 72 -6.61 25.11 -10.54
C ILE A 72 -6.44 24.62 -9.11
N LEU A 73 -7.44 23.91 -8.60
CA LEU A 73 -7.42 23.28 -7.28
C LEU A 73 -7.34 21.77 -7.44
N ILE A 74 -6.33 21.15 -6.81
CA ILE A 74 -6.14 19.71 -6.76
C ILE A 74 -6.80 19.19 -5.51
N VAL A 75 -7.75 18.25 -5.64
CA VAL A 75 -8.45 17.61 -4.53
C VAL A 75 -7.92 16.18 -4.40
N GLY A 76 -7.08 15.95 -3.39
CA GLY A 76 -6.43 14.66 -3.13
C GLY A 76 -7.16 13.81 -2.11
N ASP A 77 -6.79 12.52 -2.04
CA ASP A 77 -7.16 11.65 -0.93
C ASP A 77 -6.22 11.85 0.27
N PHE A 78 -6.63 11.35 1.44
CA PHE A 78 -5.99 11.55 2.74
C PHE A 78 -4.94 10.49 3.09
N ASP A 79 -4.42 9.74 2.14
CA ASP A 79 -3.35 8.76 2.34
C ASP A 79 -2.07 9.14 1.56
N CYS A 80 -1.10 8.23 1.58
CA CYS A 80 0.19 8.46 0.93
C CYS A 80 0.08 8.60 -0.58
N ASP A 81 -0.82 7.85 -1.24
CA ASP A 81 -1.02 7.95 -2.69
C ASP A 81 -1.68 9.29 -3.06
N GLY A 82 -2.73 9.68 -2.36
CA GLY A 82 -3.37 10.99 -2.53
C GLY A 82 -2.42 12.15 -2.27
N ALA A 83 -1.58 12.07 -1.22
CA ALA A 83 -0.60 13.10 -0.90
C ALA A 83 0.50 13.22 -1.97
N THR A 84 1.06 12.10 -2.44
CA THR A 84 2.09 12.08 -3.50
C THR A 84 1.52 12.53 -4.84
N SER A 85 0.28 12.15 -5.16
CA SER A 85 -0.47 12.60 -6.34
C SER A 85 -0.69 14.10 -6.32
N SER A 86 -1.15 14.64 -5.20
CA SER A 86 -1.37 16.07 -5.00
C SER A 86 -0.09 16.86 -5.17
N ALA A 87 0.98 16.44 -4.49
CA ALA A 87 2.29 17.08 -4.58
C ALA A 87 2.84 17.05 -6.00
N LEU A 88 2.76 15.91 -6.70
CA LEU A 88 3.20 15.76 -8.07
C LEU A 88 2.47 16.73 -9.01
N CYS A 89 1.14 16.80 -8.94
CA CYS A 89 0.36 17.70 -9.78
C CYS A 89 0.67 19.17 -9.51
N VAL A 90 0.75 19.61 -8.25
CA VAL A 90 1.11 20.98 -7.88
C VAL A 90 2.47 21.36 -8.45
N LEU A 91 3.47 20.51 -8.23
CA LEU A 91 4.85 20.76 -8.68
C LEU A 91 4.95 20.81 -10.20
N ALA A 92 4.35 19.83 -10.89
CA ALA A 92 4.38 19.76 -12.34
C ALA A 92 3.68 20.96 -12.99
N LEU A 93 2.47 21.28 -12.55
CA LEU A 93 1.70 22.41 -13.12
C LEU A 93 2.38 23.76 -12.85
N ARG A 94 2.97 23.97 -11.67
CA ARG A 94 3.77 25.18 -11.38
C ARG A 94 5.00 25.26 -12.28
N ALA A 95 5.73 24.17 -12.45
CA ALA A 95 6.90 24.10 -13.33
C ALA A 95 6.52 24.29 -14.83
N MET A 96 5.29 23.93 -15.22
CA MET A 96 4.75 24.17 -16.56
C MET A 96 4.23 25.61 -16.75
N GLY A 97 4.30 26.46 -15.72
CA GLY A 97 3.95 27.88 -15.80
C GLY A 97 2.59 28.25 -15.23
N GLY A 98 1.91 27.34 -14.52
CA GLY A 98 0.68 27.63 -13.78
C GLY A 98 0.97 28.52 -12.55
N ARG A 99 0.29 29.67 -12.46
CA ARG A 99 0.50 30.66 -11.37
C ARG A 99 -0.44 30.44 -10.20
N HIS A 100 -1.63 29.91 -10.43
CA HIS A 100 -2.69 29.76 -9.45
C HIS A 100 -3.02 28.29 -9.24
N ILE A 101 -2.02 27.55 -8.72
CA ILE A 101 -2.13 26.10 -8.45
C ILE A 101 -2.10 25.89 -6.95
N ASP A 102 -3.17 25.32 -6.42
CA ASP A 102 -3.31 25.00 -4.99
C ASP A 102 -3.86 23.58 -4.81
N PHE A 103 -3.88 23.08 -3.58
CA PHE A 103 -4.40 21.76 -3.24
C PHE A 103 -5.35 21.81 -2.05
N LEU A 104 -6.21 20.83 -1.96
CA LEU A 104 -7.11 20.57 -0.84
C LEU A 104 -7.14 19.08 -0.59
N VAL A 105 -6.83 18.67 0.64
CA VAL A 105 -7.04 17.30 1.08
C VAL A 105 -8.14 17.31 2.14
N PRO A 106 -9.27 16.62 1.90
CA PRO A 106 -10.36 16.55 2.86
C PRO A 106 -9.95 15.85 4.15
N ASN A 107 -10.33 16.41 5.30
CA ASN A 107 -10.24 15.68 6.55
C ASN A 107 -11.26 14.53 6.56
N ARG A 108 -10.77 13.28 6.64
CA ARG A 108 -11.60 12.07 6.58
C ARG A 108 -12.66 11.95 7.67
N PHE A 109 -12.46 12.64 8.79
CA PHE A 109 -13.38 12.60 9.94
C PHE A 109 -14.55 13.56 9.76
N GLU A 110 -14.33 14.66 9.02
CA GLU A 110 -15.33 15.70 8.79
C GLU A 110 -16.11 15.48 7.50
N PHE A 111 -15.42 15.12 6.40
CA PHE A 111 -15.98 15.13 5.06
C PHE A 111 -16.14 13.73 4.42
N GLY A 112 -15.55 12.69 5.05
CA GLY A 112 -15.55 11.35 4.49
C GLY A 112 -14.54 11.17 3.35
N TYR A 113 -14.91 10.38 2.32
CA TYR A 113 -14.04 10.03 1.21
C TYR A 113 -14.45 10.72 -0.10
N GLY A 114 -13.46 11.19 -0.85
CA GLY A 114 -13.62 11.69 -2.21
C GLY A 114 -14.19 13.11 -2.29
N LEU A 115 -14.50 13.54 -3.51
CA LEU A 115 -15.11 14.84 -3.77
C LEU A 115 -16.59 14.83 -3.40
N THR A 116 -16.96 15.48 -2.30
CA THR A 116 -18.34 15.66 -1.85
C THR A 116 -18.83 17.09 -2.11
N PRO A 117 -20.16 17.37 -2.08
CA PRO A 117 -20.67 18.73 -2.18
C PRO A 117 -20.06 19.70 -1.15
N GLU A 118 -19.81 19.26 0.07
CA GLU A 118 -19.19 20.07 1.14
C GLU A 118 -17.74 20.44 0.78
N ILE A 119 -16.98 19.55 0.17
CA ILE A 119 -15.64 19.85 -0.36
C ILE A 119 -15.70 20.86 -1.49
N VAL A 120 -16.73 20.78 -2.34
CA VAL A 120 -16.95 21.75 -3.41
C VAL A 120 -17.23 23.15 -2.84
N GLU A 121 -17.97 23.27 -1.72
CA GLU A 121 -18.15 24.56 -1.04
C GLU A 121 -16.81 25.18 -0.61
N LEU A 122 -15.87 24.37 -0.10
CA LEU A 122 -14.51 24.82 0.22
C LEU A 122 -13.73 25.25 -1.05
N ALA A 123 -13.91 24.55 -2.16
CA ALA A 123 -13.30 24.90 -3.43
C ALA A 123 -13.84 26.24 -3.96
N VAL A 124 -15.15 26.47 -3.87
CA VAL A 124 -15.81 27.76 -4.22
C VAL A 124 -15.25 28.88 -3.36
N ALA A 125 -15.13 28.68 -2.03
CA ALA A 125 -14.59 29.68 -1.12
C ALA A 125 -13.13 30.04 -1.44
N ARG A 126 -12.36 29.14 -2.04
CA ARG A 126 -10.98 29.38 -2.54
C ARG A 126 -10.95 29.99 -3.94
N GLY A 127 -12.11 30.18 -4.57
CA GLY A 127 -12.24 30.74 -5.91
C GLY A 127 -11.73 29.82 -7.01
N ALA A 128 -11.81 28.50 -6.83
CA ALA A 128 -11.42 27.53 -7.84
C ALA A 128 -12.28 27.66 -9.11
N GLU A 129 -11.65 27.60 -10.27
CA GLU A 129 -12.28 27.61 -11.60
C GLU A 129 -12.16 26.27 -12.29
N PHE A 130 -11.17 25.47 -11.88
CA PHE A 130 -10.87 24.15 -12.40
C PHE A 130 -10.49 23.21 -11.28
N LEU A 131 -11.15 22.07 -11.18
CA LEU A 131 -10.85 21.02 -10.21
C LEU A 131 -10.15 19.84 -10.89
N ILE A 132 -9.11 19.32 -10.24
CA ILE A 132 -8.51 18.03 -10.57
C ILE A 132 -8.65 17.16 -9.33
N THR A 133 -9.40 16.06 -9.41
CA THR A 133 -9.31 15.04 -8.36
C THR A 133 -8.13 14.12 -8.63
N VAL A 134 -7.43 13.72 -7.60
CA VAL A 134 -6.32 12.76 -7.68
C VAL A 134 -6.51 11.66 -6.64
N ASP A 135 -6.42 10.41 -7.08
CA ASP A 135 -6.65 9.23 -6.25
C ASP A 135 -8.08 9.14 -5.66
N ASN A 136 -9.00 9.84 -6.25
CA ASN A 136 -10.43 9.81 -5.92
C ASN A 136 -11.26 10.40 -7.07
N GLY A 137 -12.57 10.30 -6.97
CA GLY A 137 -13.48 11.03 -7.84
C GLY A 137 -14.31 10.16 -8.78
N ILE A 138 -13.88 8.93 -9.10
CA ILE A 138 -14.63 8.06 -10.05
C ILE A 138 -16.05 7.73 -9.56
N SER A 139 -16.30 7.78 -8.27
CA SER A 139 -17.61 7.55 -7.65
C SER A 139 -18.25 8.84 -7.09
N SER A 140 -17.65 10.00 -7.33
CA SER A 140 -18.07 11.28 -6.75
C SER A 140 -19.16 11.99 -7.58
N ILE A 141 -20.26 11.32 -7.88
CA ILE A 141 -21.34 11.81 -8.75
C ILE A 141 -21.90 13.13 -8.21
N ALA A 142 -22.28 13.18 -6.95
CA ALA A 142 -22.86 14.38 -6.32
C ALA A 142 -21.86 15.53 -6.23
N GLY A 143 -20.59 15.25 -5.90
CA GLY A 143 -19.55 16.26 -5.81
C GLY A 143 -19.24 16.89 -7.16
N VAL A 144 -19.11 16.07 -8.21
CA VAL A 144 -18.89 16.57 -9.59
C VAL A 144 -20.08 17.41 -10.06
N ALA A 145 -21.32 16.96 -9.80
CA ALA A 145 -22.52 17.72 -10.14
C ALA A 145 -22.55 19.07 -9.42
N ALA A 146 -22.20 19.13 -8.14
CA ALA A 146 -22.12 20.37 -7.36
C ALA A 146 -21.03 21.31 -7.91
N ALA A 147 -19.85 20.79 -8.28
CA ALA A 147 -18.77 21.59 -8.85
C ALA A 147 -19.16 22.21 -10.20
N LYS A 148 -19.79 21.43 -11.07
CA LYS A 148 -20.31 21.93 -12.35
C LYS A 148 -21.43 22.96 -12.17
N ALA A 149 -22.35 22.74 -11.23
CA ALA A 149 -23.38 23.71 -10.88
C ALA A 149 -22.79 25.03 -10.35
N ALA A 150 -21.62 25.00 -9.70
CA ALA A 150 -20.87 26.18 -9.29
C ALA A 150 -20.03 26.81 -10.42
N GLY A 151 -20.09 26.28 -11.65
CA GLY A 151 -19.39 26.83 -12.82
C GLY A 151 -17.94 26.38 -12.97
N MET A 152 -17.49 25.40 -12.22
CA MET A 152 -16.14 24.83 -12.32
C MET A 152 -16.08 23.76 -13.41
N GLN A 153 -14.93 23.67 -14.08
CA GLN A 153 -14.57 22.49 -14.88
C GLN A 153 -13.98 21.41 -13.97
N VAL A 154 -14.26 20.15 -14.26
CA VAL A 154 -13.83 19.02 -13.42
C VAL A 154 -13.10 17.97 -14.25
N LEU A 155 -11.86 17.70 -13.90
CA LEU A 155 -11.05 16.59 -14.41
C LEU A 155 -10.87 15.56 -13.29
N VAL A 156 -11.37 14.35 -13.49
CA VAL A 156 -11.19 13.24 -12.55
C VAL A 156 -9.97 12.42 -12.96
N THR A 157 -9.01 12.27 -12.06
CA THR A 157 -7.95 11.24 -12.15
C THR A 157 -8.06 10.30 -10.98
N ASP A 158 -8.20 9.01 -11.26
CA ASP A 158 -8.46 8.00 -10.25
C ASP A 158 -7.97 6.63 -10.75
N HIS A 159 -7.88 5.65 -9.88
CA HIS A 159 -7.56 4.27 -10.24
C HIS A 159 -8.53 3.27 -9.61
N HIS A 160 -9.42 3.72 -8.76
CA HIS A 160 -10.43 2.87 -8.12
C HIS A 160 -11.42 2.32 -9.17
N LEU A 161 -12.07 1.21 -8.82
CA LEU A 161 -13.08 0.61 -9.67
C LEU A 161 -14.30 1.53 -9.79
N PRO A 162 -14.80 1.77 -11.01
CA PRO A 162 -15.98 2.60 -11.21
C PRO A 162 -17.24 1.92 -10.67
N GLY A 163 -18.23 2.73 -10.28
CA GLY A 163 -19.59 2.26 -10.01
C GLY A 163 -20.34 1.94 -11.31
N GLN A 164 -21.64 1.69 -11.18
CA GLN A 164 -22.52 1.49 -12.35
C GLN A 164 -22.64 2.77 -13.20
N GLU A 165 -22.62 3.92 -12.54
CA GLU A 165 -22.68 5.25 -13.17
C GLU A 165 -21.36 5.98 -12.92
N LEU A 166 -20.94 6.76 -13.91
CA LEU A 166 -19.77 7.63 -13.82
C LEU A 166 -20.23 9.07 -13.52
N PRO A 167 -19.41 9.88 -12.83
CA PRO A 167 -19.70 11.29 -12.65
C PRO A 167 -19.64 12.02 -14.01
N ASP A 168 -20.48 13.05 -14.19
CA ASP A 168 -20.52 13.91 -15.39
C ASP A 168 -19.37 14.94 -15.38
N ALA A 169 -18.14 14.46 -15.27
CA ALA A 169 -16.94 15.28 -15.31
C ALA A 169 -16.60 15.68 -16.78
N ASP A 170 -15.87 16.80 -16.94
CA ASP A 170 -15.45 17.25 -18.27
C ASP A 170 -14.42 16.31 -18.93
N ALA A 171 -13.64 15.60 -18.09
CA ALA A 171 -12.83 14.46 -18.52
C ALA A 171 -12.58 13.50 -17.33
N ILE A 172 -12.40 12.21 -17.63
CA ILE A 172 -12.07 11.17 -16.64
C ILE A 172 -10.88 10.36 -17.18
N VAL A 173 -9.82 10.27 -16.39
CA VAL A 173 -8.66 9.42 -16.65
C VAL A 173 -8.56 8.40 -15.54
N ASN A 174 -8.88 7.15 -15.86
CA ASN A 174 -8.84 6.03 -14.93
C ASN A 174 -8.58 4.72 -15.72
N PRO A 175 -7.54 3.94 -15.40
CA PRO A 175 -7.24 2.70 -16.10
C PRO A 175 -8.35 1.65 -15.98
N ASN A 176 -9.20 1.76 -14.95
CA ASN A 176 -10.27 0.80 -14.64
C ASN A 176 -11.65 1.24 -15.16
N GLN A 177 -11.78 2.42 -15.78
CA GLN A 177 -13.06 2.80 -16.39
C GLN A 177 -13.40 1.95 -17.60
N HIS A 178 -14.69 1.80 -17.88
CA HIS A 178 -15.18 1.04 -19.03
C HIS A 178 -14.59 1.57 -20.35
N GLY A 179 -14.15 0.65 -21.20
CA GLY A 179 -13.56 0.98 -22.51
C GLY A 179 -12.08 1.38 -22.46
N CYS A 180 -11.45 1.46 -21.31
CA CYS A 180 -10.01 1.70 -21.22
C CYS A 180 -9.25 0.40 -21.51
N ASP A 181 -8.33 0.43 -22.49
CA ASP A 181 -7.48 -0.71 -22.87
C ASP A 181 -6.04 -0.59 -22.32
N PHE A 182 -5.80 0.34 -21.40
CA PHE A 182 -4.50 0.48 -20.77
C PHE A 182 -4.12 -0.82 -20.02
N PRO A 183 -2.97 -1.46 -20.34
CA PRO A 183 -2.67 -2.79 -19.85
C PRO A 183 -2.42 -2.86 -18.34
N SER A 184 -1.82 -1.81 -17.76
CA SER A 184 -1.55 -1.75 -16.33
C SER A 184 -2.79 -1.28 -15.57
N LYS A 185 -3.67 -2.21 -15.22
CA LYS A 185 -4.89 -1.93 -14.45
C LYS A 185 -4.61 -1.60 -12.98
N SER A 186 -3.41 -1.88 -12.53
CA SER A 186 -2.95 -1.68 -11.16
C SER A 186 -2.16 -0.39 -10.96
N LEU A 187 -2.26 0.61 -11.87
CA LEU A 187 -1.69 1.93 -11.59
C LEU A 187 -2.25 2.47 -10.28
N ALA A 188 -1.38 3.02 -9.42
CA ALA A 188 -1.81 3.86 -8.31
C ALA A 188 -2.28 5.24 -8.78
N GLY A 189 -2.98 5.99 -7.94
CA GLY A 189 -3.44 7.34 -8.26
C GLY A 189 -2.30 8.26 -8.70
N VAL A 190 -1.14 8.20 -8.03
CA VAL A 190 0.06 8.95 -8.40
C VAL A 190 0.62 8.53 -9.77
N GLY A 191 0.47 7.28 -10.15
CA GLY A 191 0.82 6.79 -11.48
C GLY A 191 -0.05 7.39 -12.55
N VAL A 192 -1.36 7.48 -12.35
CA VAL A 192 -2.31 8.14 -13.26
C VAL A 192 -1.98 9.63 -13.39
N ALA A 193 -1.76 10.31 -12.27
CA ALA A 193 -1.33 11.71 -12.23
C ALA A 193 -0.01 11.94 -13.00
N PHE A 194 0.96 11.05 -12.82
CA PHE A 194 2.24 11.11 -13.54
C PHE A 194 2.05 11.01 -15.06
N TYR A 195 1.24 10.05 -15.53
CA TYR A 195 0.96 9.89 -16.96
C TYR A 195 0.24 11.11 -17.54
N LEU A 196 -0.71 11.70 -16.80
CA LEU A 196 -1.38 12.94 -17.22
C LEU A 196 -0.38 14.09 -17.34
N MET A 197 0.48 14.29 -16.35
CA MET A 197 1.49 15.37 -16.38
C MET A 197 2.53 15.15 -17.48
N ALA A 198 2.92 13.92 -17.77
CA ALA A 198 3.82 13.59 -18.88
C ALA A 198 3.19 13.91 -20.25
N ALA A 199 1.92 13.55 -20.44
CA ALA A 199 1.17 13.85 -21.66
C ALA A 199 0.96 15.36 -21.83
N LEU A 200 0.58 16.07 -20.75
CA LEU A 200 0.43 17.53 -20.76
C LEU A 200 1.73 18.25 -21.12
N ASN A 201 2.86 17.83 -20.51
CA ASN A 201 4.17 18.41 -20.81
C ASN A 201 4.53 18.26 -22.29
N THR A 202 4.25 17.08 -22.87
CA THR A 202 4.46 16.81 -24.30
C THR A 202 3.58 17.70 -25.16
N HIS A 203 2.30 17.84 -24.81
CA HIS A 203 1.34 18.68 -25.53
C HIS A 203 1.73 20.17 -25.49
N LEU A 204 2.12 20.69 -24.32
CA LEU A 204 2.58 22.07 -24.16
C LEU A 204 3.86 22.36 -24.97
N ARG A 205 4.78 21.38 -25.10
CA ARG A 205 5.94 21.50 -26.01
C ARG A 205 5.51 21.61 -27.46
N GLN A 206 4.57 20.76 -27.91
CA GLN A 206 4.03 20.81 -29.29
C GLN A 206 3.34 22.13 -29.60
N LEU A 207 2.68 22.74 -28.62
CA LEU A 207 2.09 24.06 -28.72
C LEU A 207 3.11 25.21 -28.75
N GLY A 208 4.40 24.98 -28.52
CA GLY A 208 5.41 26.02 -28.35
C GLY A 208 5.17 26.91 -27.11
N TRP A 209 4.52 26.37 -26.09
CA TRP A 209 4.15 27.12 -24.87
C TRP A 209 5.38 27.63 -24.10
N TYR A 210 6.35 26.78 -23.90
CA TYR A 210 7.54 27.11 -23.10
C TYR A 210 8.36 28.22 -23.76
N GLU A 211 8.55 28.16 -25.05
CA GLU A 211 9.27 29.19 -25.83
C GLU A 211 8.55 30.54 -25.73
N ARG A 212 7.21 30.54 -25.87
CA ARG A 212 6.42 31.80 -25.78
C ARG A 212 6.44 32.40 -24.38
N GLN A 213 6.60 31.58 -23.33
CA GLN A 213 6.65 32.05 -21.95
C GLN A 213 8.07 32.27 -21.43
N GLY A 214 9.10 31.97 -22.21
CA GLY A 214 10.49 32.01 -21.75
C GLY A 214 10.80 31.00 -20.63
N LEU A 215 10.06 29.90 -20.60
CA LEU A 215 10.20 28.85 -19.60
C LEU A 215 11.01 27.67 -20.13
N ARG A 216 11.70 26.98 -19.23
CA ARG A 216 12.29 25.68 -19.53
C ARG A 216 11.25 24.60 -19.23
N ALA A 217 10.96 23.74 -20.21
CA ALA A 217 10.09 22.59 -20.01
C ALA A 217 10.62 21.67 -18.90
N PRO A 218 9.79 21.29 -17.92
CA PRO A 218 10.24 20.41 -16.84
C PRO A 218 10.57 19.00 -17.34
N ASN A 219 11.45 18.31 -16.61
CA ASN A 219 11.66 16.89 -16.78
C ASN A 219 10.70 16.14 -15.84
N VAL A 220 9.60 15.61 -16.36
CA VAL A 220 8.59 14.91 -15.52
C VAL A 220 9.16 13.67 -14.81
N ALA A 221 10.26 13.09 -15.32
CA ALA A 221 10.92 11.99 -14.64
C ALA A 221 11.49 12.41 -13.26
N ASP A 222 11.64 13.70 -12.98
CA ASP A 222 12.10 14.19 -11.67
C ASP A 222 11.08 13.96 -10.55
N TYR A 223 9.82 13.63 -10.89
CA TYR A 223 8.75 13.29 -9.94
C TYR A 223 8.60 11.78 -9.69
N LEU A 224 9.45 10.93 -10.29
CA LEU A 224 9.35 9.47 -10.12
C LEU A 224 9.66 9.00 -8.69
N ASP A 225 10.32 9.80 -7.87
CA ASP A 225 10.48 9.54 -6.43
C ASP A 225 9.13 9.55 -5.70
N LEU A 226 8.24 10.51 -6.01
CA LEU A 226 6.87 10.56 -5.50
C LEU A 226 6.04 9.38 -6.03
N VAL A 227 6.17 9.07 -7.33
CA VAL A 227 5.47 7.96 -7.96
C VAL A 227 5.82 6.63 -7.32
N ALA A 228 7.12 6.40 -7.06
CA ALA A 228 7.54 5.17 -6.40
C ALA A 228 6.97 5.05 -4.97
N LEU A 229 6.98 6.14 -4.21
CA LEU A 229 6.47 6.15 -2.85
C LEU A 229 4.96 5.87 -2.81
N GLY A 230 4.15 6.61 -3.57
CA GLY A 230 2.70 6.43 -3.60
C GLY A 230 2.32 5.04 -4.11
N THR A 231 2.90 4.58 -5.23
CA THR A 231 2.62 3.26 -5.81
C THR A 231 2.87 2.11 -4.82
N VAL A 232 3.98 2.16 -4.07
CA VAL A 232 4.28 1.11 -3.09
C VAL A 232 3.40 1.23 -1.85
N ALA A 233 3.13 2.46 -1.39
CA ALA A 233 2.33 2.69 -0.19
C ALA A 233 0.85 2.34 -0.36
N ASP A 234 0.32 2.47 -1.57
CA ASP A 234 -1.05 2.08 -1.92
C ASP A 234 -1.23 0.55 -2.06
N VAL A 235 -0.13 -0.20 -2.06
CA VAL A 235 -0.14 -1.67 -2.11
C VAL A 235 -0.77 -2.22 -3.40
N VAL A 236 -0.72 -1.48 -4.49
CA VAL A 236 -1.14 -1.97 -5.82
C VAL A 236 -0.20 -3.06 -6.34
N ALA A 237 -0.73 -3.91 -7.22
CA ALA A 237 0.09 -4.96 -7.85
C ALA A 237 1.28 -4.35 -8.60
N LEU A 238 2.48 -4.88 -8.36
CA LEU A 238 3.70 -4.50 -9.08
C LEU A 238 3.79 -5.27 -10.40
N ASP A 239 2.89 -4.95 -11.32
CA ASP A 239 2.98 -5.42 -12.71
C ASP A 239 4.22 -4.84 -13.42
N GLY A 240 4.43 -5.21 -14.69
CA GLY A 240 5.61 -4.77 -15.45
C GLY A 240 5.79 -3.25 -15.46
N ASN A 241 4.71 -2.50 -15.67
CA ASN A 241 4.73 -1.04 -15.73
C ASN A 241 5.02 -0.40 -14.36
N ASN A 242 4.35 -0.87 -13.31
CA ASN A 242 4.58 -0.39 -11.94
C ASN A 242 6.00 -0.72 -11.44
N ARG A 243 6.57 -1.88 -11.83
CA ARG A 243 7.96 -2.20 -11.50
C ARG A 243 8.94 -1.22 -12.14
N ILE A 244 8.69 -0.76 -13.37
CA ILE A 244 9.52 0.28 -14.01
C ILE A 244 9.40 1.58 -13.23
N LEU A 245 8.19 2.06 -12.94
CA LEU A 245 7.95 3.31 -12.19
C LEU A 245 8.66 3.29 -10.83
N VAL A 246 8.47 2.22 -10.06
CA VAL A 246 9.07 2.06 -8.72
C VAL A 246 10.60 1.96 -8.81
N HIS A 247 11.12 1.19 -9.77
CA HIS A 247 12.57 1.07 -9.99
C HIS A 247 13.21 2.43 -10.30
N GLN A 248 12.63 3.17 -11.23
CA GLN A 248 13.15 4.48 -11.65
C GLN A 248 13.12 5.50 -10.51
N GLY A 249 12.06 5.50 -9.69
CA GLY A 249 11.96 6.34 -8.51
C GLY A 249 12.99 5.97 -7.44
N LEU A 250 13.14 4.68 -7.13
CA LEU A 250 14.16 4.19 -6.21
C LEU A 250 15.59 4.56 -6.65
N GLN A 251 15.90 4.46 -7.95
CA GLN A 251 17.20 4.86 -8.48
C GLN A 251 17.48 6.35 -8.25
N ARG A 252 16.46 7.22 -8.38
CA ARG A 252 16.58 8.65 -8.09
C ARG A 252 16.85 8.91 -6.61
N ILE A 253 16.10 8.27 -5.73
CA ILE A 253 16.28 8.40 -4.28
C ILE A 253 17.69 7.93 -3.88
N ARG A 254 18.12 6.75 -4.35
CA ARG A 254 19.46 6.20 -4.09
C ARG A 254 20.60 7.07 -4.58
N ALA A 255 20.38 7.80 -5.68
CA ALA A 255 21.34 8.74 -6.24
C ALA A 255 21.33 10.11 -5.55
N GLY A 256 20.52 10.31 -4.50
CA GLY A 256 20.36 11.59 -3.82
C GLY A 256 19.70 12.67 -4.68
N ARG A 257 18.95 12.27 -5.70
CA ARG A 257 18.22 13.16 -6.63
C ARG A 257 16.71 13.13 -6.36
N CYS A 258 16.34 13.00 -5.12
CA CYS A 258 14.94 13.06 -4.69
C CYS A 258 14.63 14.45 -4.10
N ARG A 259 13.34 14.68 -3.89
CA ARG A 259 12.85 15.88 -3.25
C ARG A 259 13.30 15.98 -1.79
N PRO A 260 13.48 17.22 -1.24
CA PRO A 260 13.81 17.41 0.18
C PRO A 260 12.86 16.70 1.14
N GLY A 261 11.54 16.69 0.87
CA GLY A 261 10.57 15.97 1.69
C GLY A 261 10.79 14.46 1.71
N ILE A 262 11.11 13.85 0.58
CA ILE A 262 11.48 12.42 0.51
C ILE A 262 12.77 12.16 1.27
N GLN A 263 13.80 13.01 1.09
CA GLN A 263 15.05 12.89 1.82
C GLN A 263 14.85 12.99 3.34
N ALA A 264 14.02 13.93 3.78
CA ALA A 264 13.69 14.10 5.20
C ALA A 264 12.97 12.87 5.79
N LEU A 265 12.05 12.25 5.03
CA LEU A 265 11.41 10.99 5.43
C LEU A 265 12.41 9.84 5.53
N VAL A 266 13.38 9.76 4.62
CA VAL A 266 14.46 8.77 4.69
C VAL A 266 15.30 9.00 5.94
N ASP A 267 15.72 10.25 6.19
CA ASP A 267 16.55 10.63 7.34
C ASP A 267 15.87 10.24 8.67
N VAL A 268 14.60 10.63 8.87
CA VAL A 268 13.85 10.36 10.11
C VAL A 268 13.52 8.87 10.28
N SER A 269 13.46 8.10 9.18
CA SER A 269 13.23 6.65 9.24
C SER A 269 14.47 5.86 9.67
N GLY A 270 15.64 6.49 9.70
CA GLY A 270 16.92 5.84 10.00
C GLY A 270 17.41 4.89 8.89
N ARG A 271 16.85 5.01 7.67
CA ARG A 271 17.25 4.18 6.53
C ARG A 271 18.43 4.80 5.76
N ASP A 272 19.29 3.96 5.18
CA ASP A 272 20.30 4.45 4.23
C ASP A 272 19.67 4.68 2.86
N GLY A 273 19.50 5.93 2.46
CA GLY A 273 18.89 6.32 1.20
C GLY A 273 19.53 5.67 -0.03
N ARG A 274 20.84 5.40 0.01
CA ARG A 274 21.58 4.77 -1.10
C ARG A 274 21.20 3.32 -1.35
N ARG A 275 20.53 2.69 -0.40
CA ARG A 275 20.19 1.25 -0.42
C ARG A 275 18.70 0.96 -0.25
N LEU A 276 17.90 2.01 -0.32
CA LEU A 276 16.46 1.90 -0.12
C LEU A 276 15.85 0.85 -1.06
N THR A 277 14.96 0.05 -0.53
CA THR A 277 14.18 -0.94 -1.28
C THR A 277 12.72 -0.52 -1.37
N ALA A 278 11.91 -1.20 -2.19
CA ALA A 278 10.48 -0.99 -2.21
C ALA A 278 9.84 -1.28 -0.84
N ALA A 279 10.33 -2.28 -0.11
CA ALA A 279 9.88 -2.57 1.25
C ALA A 279 10.10 -1.37 2.20
N ASP A 280 11.22 -0.63 2.07
CA ASP A 280 11.44 0.56 2.89
C ASP A 280 10.45 1.69 2.56
N LEU A 281 10.07 1.85 1.29
CA LEU A 281 9.01 2.79 0.92
C LEU A 281 7.68 2.43 1.58
N GLY A 282 7.29 1.14 1.53
CA GLY A 282 6.01 0.66 2.06
C GLY A 282 5.96 0.54 3.59
N PHE A 283 7.08 0.20 4.25
CA PHE A 283 7.09 -0.09 5.69
C PHE A 283 7.82 0.96 6.55
N ALA A 284 8.60 1.86 5.93
CA ALA A 284 9.25 2.93 6.66
C ALA A 284 8.73 4.32 6.27
N LEU A 285 8.69 4.70 5.00
CA LEU A 285 8.28 6.04 4.59
C LEU A 285 6.76 6.21 4.53
N GLY A 286 6.07 5.35 3.78
CA GLY A 286 4.61 5.40 3.60
C GLY A 286 3.81 5.46 4.90
N PRO A 287 4.13 4.65 5.93
CA PRO A 287 3.40 4.70 7.20
C PRO A 287 3.44 6.03 7.93
N ARG A 288 4.49 6.87 7.73
CA ARG A 288 4.59 8.21 8.32
C ARG A 288 3.60 9.16 7.68
N LEU A 289 3.50 9.14 6.35
CA LEU A 289 2.45 9.88 5.63
C LEU A 289 1.05 9.37 5.98
N ASN A 290 0.84 8.06 5.93
CA ASN A 290 -0.47 7.48 6.25
C ASN A 290 -0.92 7.75 7.69
N ALA A 291 0.00 7.93 8.64
CA ALA A 291 -0.34 8.27 10.02
C ALA A 291 -0.96 9.67 10.11
N VAL A 292 -0.48 10.63 9.31
CA VAL A 292 -1.05 11.99 9.25
C VAL A 292 -2.53 11.92 8.90
N GLY A 293 -2.90 11.30 7.78
CA GLY A 293 -4.31 11.19 7.37
C GLY A 293 -5.18 10.29 8.25
N ARG A 294 -4.59 9.62 9.26
CA ARG A 294 -5.32 8.82 10.26
C ARG A 294 -5.55 9.55 11.58
N LEU A 295 -4.70 10.51 11.91
CA LEU A 295 -4.72 11.19 13.20
C LEU A 295 -4.86 12.72 13.08
N ASP A 296 -4.53 13.28 11.92
CA ASP A 296 -4.45 14.72 11.69
C ASP A 296 -4.83 15.09 10.23
N ASP A 297 -4.49 16.29 9.79
CA ASP A 297 -4.73 16.84 8.46
C ASP A 297 -3.57 16.50 7.50
N MET A 298 -3.87 15.78 6.41
CA MET A 298 -2.90 15.37 5.41
C MET A 298 -2.20 16.55 4.70
N SER A 299 -2.69 17.77 4.85
CA SER A 299 -2.01 18.98 4.34
C SER A 299 -0.57 19.08 4.84
N LEU A 300 -0.28 18.59 6.06
CA LEU A 300 1.09 18.46 6.60
C LEU A 300 1.97 17.56 5.70
N GLY A 301 1.45 16.40 5.30
CA GLY A 301 2.16 15.47 4.42
C GLY A 301 2.45 16.07 3.05
N VAL A 302 1.44 16.67 2.43
CA VAL A 302 1.59 17.35 1.13
C VAL A 302 2.57 18.52 1.24
N ALA A 303 2.49 19.34 2.30
CA ALA A 303 3.41 20.45 2.53
C ALA A 303 4.88 19.98 2.65
N CYS A 304 5.13 18.86 3.33
CA CYS A 304 6.46 18.26 3.40
C CYS A 304 6.97 17.84 2.01
N LEU A 305 6.12 17.20 1.20
CA LEU A 305 6.48 16.76 -0.15
C LEU A 305 6.68 17.93 -1.14
N LEU A 306 6.00 19.06 -0.92
CA LEU A 306 6.16 20.28 -1.70
C LEU A 306 7.36 21.12 -1.31
N CYS A 307 7.91 20.91 -0.10
CA CYS A 307 8.96 21.74 0.48
C CYS A 307 10.28 21.65 -0.32
N ASP A 308 10.87 22.79 -0.64
CA ASP A 308 12.18 22.88 -1.30
C ASP A 308 13.33 23.12 -0.29
N ASP A 309 13.03 23.49 0.96
CA ASP A 309 13.99 23.64 2.04
C ASP A 309 14.13 22.35 2.85
N LEU A 310 15.32 21.76 2.86
CA LEU A 310 15.56 20.49 3.54
C LEU A 310 15.41 20.61 5.08
N ASN A 311 15.73 21.77 5.67
CA ASN A 311 15.63 21.93 7.13
C ASN A 311 14.15 22.01 7.54
N LEU A 312 13.33 22.74 6.80
CA LEU A 312 11.88 22.76 7.01
C LEU A 312 11.27 21.40 6.75
N ALA A 313 11.67 20.72 5.67
CA ALA A 313 11.20 19.36 5.37
C ALA A 313 11.51 18.38 6.52
N ARG A 314 12.69 18.48 7.15
CA ARG A 314 13.05 17.67 8.33
C ARG A 314 12.18 17.95 9.54
N GLN A 315 11.77 19.19 9.77
CA GLN A 315 10.86 19.54 10.85
C GLN A 315 9.48 18.89 10.61
N LEU A 316 8.93 19.03 9.40
CA LEU A 316 7.66 18.41 9.02
C LEU A 316 7.74 16.87 9.07
N ALA A 317 8.84 16.27 8.62
CA ALA A 317 9.05 14.82 8.69
C ALA A 317 9.15 14.31 10.15
N ALA A 318 9.75 15.07 11.06
CA ALA A 318 9.81 14.74 12.48
C ALA A 318 8.42 14.77 13.13
N GLU A 319 7.55 15.72 12.76
CA GLU A 319 6.16 15.76 13.19
C GLU A 319 5.39 14.55 12.69
N MET A 320 5.53 14.18 11.42
CA MET A 320 4.94 12.96 10.86
C MET A 320 5.47 11.68 11.54
N ASP A 321 6.73 11.63 11.94
CA ASP A 321 7.29 10.50 12.71
C ASP A 321 6.66 10.40 14.09
N SER A 322 6.44 11.53 14.76
CA SER A 322 5.73 11.59 16.04
C SER A 322 4.29 11.07 15.93
N LEU A 323 3.55 11.51 14.92
CA LEU A 323 2.19 11.00 14.63
C LEU A 323 2.19 9.51 14.31
N ASN A 324 3.19 9.03 13.57
CA ASN A 324 3.32 7.60 13.29
C ASN A 324 3.65 6.78 14.55
N GLN A 325 4.42 7.33 15.48
CA GLN A 325 4.66 6.70 16.78
C GLN A 325 3.38 6.63 17.61
N GLU A 326 2.64 7.74 17.73
CA GLU A 326 1.35 7.80 18.39
C GLU A 326 0.36 6.79 17.79
N ARG A 327 0.25 6.74 16.46
CA ARG A 327 -0.58 5.75 15.77
C ARG A 327 -0.19 4.31 16.15
N LYS A 328 1.12 4.00 16.25
CA LYS A 328 1.59 2.66 16.66
C LYS A 328 1.22 2.33 18.10
N GLU A 329 1.28 3.30 19.01
CA GLU A 329 0.90 3.12 20.41
C GLU A 329 -0.60 2.85 20.53
N ILE A 330 -1.44 3.63 19.85
CA ILE A 330 -2.88 3.41 19.75
C ILE A 330 -3.18 2.02 19.18
N GLU A 331 -2.53 1.65 18.06
CA GLU A 331 -2.69 0.34 17.40
C GLU A 331 -2.34 -0.80 18.35
N GLN A 332 -1.22 -0.71 19.07
CA GLN A 332 -0.79 -1.75 20.01
C GLN A 332 -1.76 -1.89 21.18
N GLY A 333 -2.23 -0.80 21.76
CA GLY A 333 -3.23 -0.82 22.82
C GLY A 333 -4.52 -1.51 22.37
N MET A 334 -5.09 -1.05 21.25
CA MET A 334 -6.31 -1.63 20.68
C MET A 334 -6.11 -3.10 20.29
N GLN A 335 -4.95 -3.48 19.75
CA GLN A 335 -4.63 -4.88 19.42
C GLN A 335 -4.59 -5.77 20.67
N GLN A 336 -3.97 -5.32 21.76
CA GLN A 336 -3.92 -6.06 23.02
C GLN A 336 -5.32 -6.30 23.58
N GLU A 337 -6.18 -5.28 23.58
CA GLU A 337 -7.58 -5.39 24.02
C GLU A 337 -8.38 -6.37 23.14
N ALA A 338 -8.20 -6.27 21.80
CA ALA A 338 -8.85 -7.19 20.87
C ALA A 338 -8.46 -8.64 21.11
N LEU A 339 -7.16 -8.89 21.33
CA LEU A 339 -6.65 -10.24 21.58
C LEU A 339 -7.11 -10.80 22.93
N ALA A 340 -7.14 -9.98 23.98
CA ALA A 340 -7.67 -10.36 25.28
C ALA A 340 -9.17 -10.74 25.21
N THR A 341 -9.94 -9.97 24.45
CA THR A 341 -11.37 -10.27 24.19
C THR A 341 -11.53 -11.63 23.49
N LEU A 342 -10.74 -11.88 22.45
CA LEU A 342 -10.81 -13.15 21.69
C LEU A 342 -10.34 -14.36 22.52
N GLU A 343 -9.36 -14.21 23.38
CA GLU A 343 -8.95 -15.27 24.30
C GLU A 343 -10.08 -15.63 25.28
N GLN A 344 -10.82 -14.64 25.78
CA GLN A 344 -12.00 -14.88 26.63
C GLN A 344 -13.11 -15.63 25.90
N ILE A 345 -13.39 -15.29 24.63
CA ILE A 345 -14.37 -15.97 23.79
C ILE A 345 -13.95 -17.43 23.56
N ARG A 346 -12.69 -17.65 23.20
CA ARG A 346 -12.11 -18.99 22.99
C ARG A 346 -12.23 -19.89 24.22
N PHE A 347 -12.01 -19.32 25.40
CA PHE A 347 -12.15 -20.08 26.66
C PHE A 347 -13.58 -20.48 26.99
N ARG A 348 -14.59 -19.76 26.47
CA ARG A 348 -15.99 -20.12 26.68
C ARG A 348 -16.46 -21.25 25.77
N ASP A 349 -16.11 -21.20 24.47
CA ASP A 349 -16.68 -22.08 23.43
C ASP A 349 -15.65 -23.05 22.82
N GLY A 350 -14.37 -22.96 23.20
CA GLY A 350 -13.31 -23.87 22.74
C GLY A 350 -12.76 -23.60 21.34
N GLU A 351 -13.48 -22.84 20.49
CA GLU A 351 -13.09 -22.57 19.10
C GLU A 351 -13.10 -21.08 18.79
N VAL A 352 -12.28 -20.67 17.80
CA VAL A 352 -12.27 -19.31 17.25
C VAL A 352 -13.40 -19.18 16.26
N PRO A 353 -14.27 -18.15 16.36
CA PRO A 353 -15.36 -17.93 15.41
C PRO A 353 -14.87 -17.86 13.96
N SER A 354 -15.67 -18.31 13.01
CA SER A 354 -15.34 -18.24 11.56
C SER A 354 -15.27 -16.81 11.06
N GLY A 355 -16.16 -15.93 11.55
CA GLY A 355 -16.14 -14.48 11.33
C GLY A 355 -16.00 -13.76 12.67
N ILE A 356 -15.09 -12.80 12.76
CA ILE A 356 -14.78 -12.09 14.00
C ILE A 356 -15.32 -10.66 13.93
N VAL A 357 -16.11 -10.27 14.92
CA VAL A 357 -16.57 -8.88 15.11
C VAL A 357 -16.03 -8.36 16.43
N LEU A 358 -15.41 -7.20 16.40
CA LEU A 358 -14.80 -6.54 17.54
C LEU A 358 -15.33 -5.12 17.68
N HIS A 359 -15.57 -4.69 18.90
CA HIS A 359 -16.01 -3.36 19.22
C HIS A 359 -15.52 -2.92 20.60
N ARG A 360 -15.09 -1.68 20.70
CA ARG A 360 -14.85 -0.94 21.94
C ARG A 360 -15.19 0.52 21.74
N ASN A 361 -15.78 1.14 22.76
CA ASN A 361 -16.20 2.54 22.69
C ASN A 361 -15.00 3.49 22.51
N GLU A 362 -13.88 3.16 23.14
CA GLU A 362 -12.66 3.98 23.19
C GLU A 362 -11.78 3.83 21.95
N TRP A 363 -12.14 2.96 21.01
CA TRP A 363 -11.29 2.70 19.85
C TRP A 363 -11.31 3.86 18.85
N HIS A 364 -10.12 4.18 18.32
CA HIS A 364 -9.94 5.25 17.37
C HIS A 364 -10.34 4.82 15.94
N GLN A 365 -11.25 5.57 15.31
CA GLN A 365 -11.79 5.26 13.98
C GLN A 365 -10.71 5.13 12.88
N GLY A 366 -9.64 5.94 12.94
CA GLY A 366 -8.53 5.89 11.98
C GLY A 366 -7.65 4.64 12.09
N VAL A 367 -7.78 3.87 13.18
CA VAL A 367 -6.90 2.74 13.51
C VAL A 367 -7.61 1.38 13.45
N VAL A 368 -8.95 1.34 13.54
CA VAL A 368 -9.70 0.07 13.55
C VAL A 368 -9.38 -0.85 12.37
N GLY A 369 -9.11 -0.31 11.19
CA GLY A 369 -8.73 -1.10 10.02
C GLY A 369 -7.37 -1.80 10.16
N LEU A 370 -6.43 -1.20 10.89
CA LEU A 370 -5.14 -1.81 11.21
C LEU A 370 -5.30 -2.94 12.22
N VAL A 371 -6.14 -2.72 13.25
CA VAL A 371 -6.47 -3.74 14.24
C VAL A 371 -7.16 -4.94 13.58
N ALA A 372 -8.14 -4.71 12.70
CA ALA A 372 -8.78 -5.77 11.94
C ALA A 372 -7.75 -6.58 11.12
N SER A 373 -6.76 -5.91 10.48
CA SER A 373 -5.68 -6.59 9.76
C SER A 373 -4.83 -7.46 10.68
N LYS A 374 -4.42 -6.96 11.84
CA LYS A 374 -3.58 -7.70 12.80
C LYS A 374 -4.30 -8.91 13.40
N VAL A 375 -5.58 -8.76 13.71
CA VAL A 375 -6.39 -9.87 14.22
C VAL A 375 -6.61 -10.91 13.12
N LYS A 376 -6.91 -10.48 11.89
CA LYS A 376 -7.00 -11.36 10.72
C LYS A 376 -5.69 -12.14 10.49
N GLU A 377 -4.54 -11.49 10.54
CA GLU A 377 -3.23 -12.15 10.40
C GLU A 377 -3.01 -13.21 11.49
N LYS A 378 -3.36 -12.89 12.74
CA LYS A 378 -3.16 -13.81 13.88
C LYS A 378 -4.09 -15.01 13.86
N TYR A 379 -5.36 -14.82 13.49
CA TYR A 379 -6.38 -15.89 13.58
C TYR A 379 -6.75 -16.49 12.22
N TYR A 380 -6.35 -15.84 11.13
CA TYR A 380 -6.69 -16.20 9.75
C TYR A 380 -8.20 -16.35 9.55
N ARG A 381 -8.94 -15.30 9.91
CA ARG A 381 -10.39 -15.18 9.84
C ARG A 381 -10.77 -13.83 9.25
N PRO A 382 -11.90 -13.70 8.53
CA PRO A 382 -12.51 -12.41 8.26
C PRO A 382 -12.81 -11.68 9.57
N VAL A 383 -12.44 -10.40 9.64
CA VAL A 383 -12.57 -9.57 10.84
C VAL A 383 -13.22 -8.25 10.49
N ILE A 384 -14.18 -7.80 11.29
CA ILE A 384 -14.69 -6.43 11.27
C ILE A 384 -14.47 -5.82 12.65
N ALA A 385 -13.77 -4.69 12.70
CA ALA A 385 -13.55 -3.93 13.92
C ALA A 385 -14.32 -2.61 13.85
N PHE A 386 -15.02 -2.26 14.92
CA PHE A 386 -15.87 -1.07 15.03
C PHE A 386 -15.33 -0.09 16.06
N ALA A 387 -15.43 1.21 15.75
CA ALA A 387 -15.29 2.32 16.68
C ALA A 387 -16.56 3.18 16.68
N GLU A 388 -16.77 3.94 17.73
CA GLU A 388 -17.88 4.90 17.79
C GLU A 388 -17.67 6.03 16.76
N SER A 389 -18.72 6.32 16.00
CA SER A 389 -18.79 7.45 15.07
C SER A 389 -19.65 8.57 15.68
N SER A 390 -20.68 8.19 16.44
CA SER A 390 -21.55 9.05 17.21
C SER A 390 -22.12 8.27 18.41
N GLU A 391 -22.97 8.90 19.22
CA GLU A 391 -23.66 8.24 20.33
C GLU A 391 -24.50 7.02 19.89
N THR A 392 -24.99 7.03 18.65
CA THR A 392 -25.92 6.01 18.13
C THR A 392 -25.36 5.16 16.99
N GLU A 393 -24.22 5.53 16.41
CA GLU A 393 -23.66 4.88 15.23
C GLU A 393 -22.21 4.45 15.43
N LEU A 394 -21.86 3.30 14.88
CA LEU A 394 -20.53 2.75 14.80
C LEU A 394 -20.02 2.81 13.35
N LYS A 395 -18.72 3.04 13.18
CA LYS A 395 -18.01 2.93 11.91
C LYS A 395 -17.11 1.69 11.94
N GLY A 396 -17.35 0.77 11.02
CA GLY A 396 -16.65 -0.50 10.92
C GLY A 396 -15.64 -0.53 9.79
N SER A 397 -14.53 -1.23 10.02
CA SER A 397 -13.55 -1.55 9.00
C SER A 397 -13.29 -3.05 8.99
N GLY A 398 -13.58 -3.68 7.86
CA GLY A 398 -13.44 -5.12 7.66
C GLY A 398 -12.17 -5.48 6.89
N ARG A 399 -11.62 -6.65 7.23
CA ARG A 399 -10.51 -7.30 6.50
C ARG A 399 -10.82 -8.78 6.32
N SER A 400 -10.55 -9.28 5.12
CA SER A 400 -10.84 -10.68 4.77
C SER A 400 -9.58 -11.52 4.53
N ILE A 401 -9.81 -12.81 4.35
CA ILE A 401 -8.82 -13.80 3.95
C ILE A 401 -9.03 -14.18 2.48
N PRO A 402 -8.00 -14.69 1.78
CA PRO A 402 -8.16 -15.21 0.41
C PRO A 402 -9.27 -16.27 0.35
N GLY A 403 -10.11 -16.16 -0.68
CA GLY A 403 -11.25 -17.07 -0.88
C GLY A 403 -12.56 -16.60 -0.24
N VAL A 404 -12.56 -15.53 0.56
CA VAL A 404 -13.78 -14.94 1.13
C VAL A 404 -13.92 -13.50 0.66
N HIS A 405 -14.89 -13.24 -0.22
CA HIS A 405 -15.18 -11.90 -0.74
C HIS A 405 -16.02 -11.10 0.27
N LEU A 406 -15.38 -10.17 0.99
CA LEU A 406 -16.00 -9.50 2.13
C LEU A 406 -17.22 -8.65 1.75
N ARG A 407 -17.16 -7.92 0.63
CA ARG A 407 -18.30 -7.13 0.15
C ARG A 407 -19.50 -8.01 -0.14
N ASP A 408 -19.31 -9.15 -0.82
CA ASP A 408 -20.39 -10.07 -1.16
C ASP A 408 -21.01 -10.71 0.11
N ALA A 409 -20.15 -11.00 1.10
CA ALA A 409 -20.61 -11.47 2.41
C ALA A 409 -21.49 -10.43 3.13
N LEU A 410 -21.12 -9.15 3.07
CA LEU A 410 -21.93 -8.05 3.61
C LEU A 410 -23.23 -7.85 2.82
N GLU A 411 -23.20 -7.97 1.50
CA GLU A 411 -24.39 -7.89 0.65
C GLU A 411 -25.37 -9.04 0.95
N LEU A 412 -24.86 -10.26 1.14
CA LEU A 412 -25.66 -11.42 1.56
C LEU A 412 -26.26 -11.20 2.94
N LEU A 413 -25.48 -10.61 3.87
CA LEU A 413 -25.96 -10.28 5.21
C LEU A 413 -27.08 -9.24 5.17
N ASP A 414 -26.92 -8.16 4.40
CA ASP A 414 -27.94 -7.12 4.23
C ASP A 414 -29.22 -7.66 3.61
N THR A 415 -29.08 -8.55 2.62
CA THR A 415 -30.23 -9.24 1.99
C THR A 415 -31.01 -10.11 2.98
N ARG A 416 -30.31 -10.81 3.88
CA ARG A 416 -30.95 -11.70 4.88
C ARG A 416 -31.50 -10.96 6.10
N HIS A 417 -30.90 -9.80 6.42
CA HIS A 417 -31.24 -9.00 7.59
C HIS A 417 -31.40 -7.51 7.22
N PRO A 418 -32.45 -7.17 6.42
CA PRO A 418 -32.65 -5.80 5.96
C PRO A 418 -32.70 -4.79 7.13
N GLY A 419 -31.93 -3.70 7.01
CA GLY A 419 -31.90 -2.64 8.04
C GLY A 419 -31.05 -2.98 9.27
N LEU A 420 -30.37 -4.11 9.32
CA LEU A 420 -29.45 -4.44 10.42
C LEU A 420 -28.23 -3.54 10.42
N MET A 421 -27.68 -3.21 9.26
CA MET A 421 -26.56 -2.29 9.08
C MET A 421 -26.95 -1.09 8.20
N GLY A 422 -26.13 -0.05 8.21
CA GLY A 422 -26.29 1.13 7.38
C GLY A 422 -25.56 0.97 6.03
N LYS A 423 -24.93 2.06 5.56
CA LYS A 423 -24.16 2.04 4.32
C LYS A 423 -22.93 1.14 4.44
N PHE A 424 -22.64 0.39 3.39
CA PHE A 424 -21.42 -0.40 3.30
C PHE A 424 -20.83 -0.33 1.89
N GLY A 425 -19.53 -0.59 1.78
CA GLY A 425 -18.83 -0.62 0.51
C GLY A 425 -17.44 -1.21 0.67
N GLY A 426 -16.78 -1.48 -0.45
CA GLY A 426 -15.42 -2.05 -0.44
C GLY A 426 -15.24 -3.09 -1.54
N HIS A 427 -14.26 -3.95 -1.31
CA HIS A 427 -13.79 -4.97 -2.25
C HIS A 427 -13.68 -6.34 -1.56
N ALA A 428 -13.08 -7.31 -2.26
CA ALA A 428 -12.93 -8.67 -1.75
C ALA A 428 -12.21 -8.73 -0.40
N MET A 429 -11.14 -7.96 -0.21
CA MET A 429 -10.25 -8.08 0.94
C MET A 429 -10.46 -7.03 2.03
N ALA A 430 -11.17 -5.95 1.73
CA ALA A 430 -11.42 -4.86 2.66
C ALA A 430 -12.78 -4.20 2.38
N ALA A 431 -13.50 -3.85 3.45
CA ALA A 431 -14.78 -3.16 3.37
C ALA A 431 -14.92 -2.18 4.54
N GLY A 432 -15.69 -1.11 4.29
CA GLY A 432 -16.16 -0.18 5.31
C GLY A 432 -17.68 -0.28 5.45
N LEU A 433 -18.19 -0.04 6.65
CA LEU A 433 -19.63 -0.03 6.90
C LEU A 433 -19.97 0.87 8.09
N THR A 434 -21.25 1.26 8.14
CA THR A 434 -21.85 1.89 9.32
C THR A 434 -22.85 0.94 9.97
N LEU A 435 -22.99 1.02 11.28
CA LEU A 435 -23.85 0.13 12.05
C LEU A 435 -24.52 0.91 13.18
N PRO A 436 -25.86 0.86 13.34
CA PRO A 436 -26.48 1.33 14.57
C PRO A 436 -25.88 0.63 15.79
N LYS A 437 -25.45 1.38 16.79
CA LYS A 437 -24.76 0.83 17.98
C LYS A 437 -25.58 -0.28 18.68
N ALA A 438 -26.89 -0.13 18.73
CA ALA A 438 -27.81 -1.12 19.31
C ALA A 438 -27.78 -2.48 18.57
N ASN A 439 -27.31 -2.50 17.32
CA ASN A 439 -27.35 -3.70 16.48
C ASN A 439 -26.07 -4.55 16.56
N ILE A 440 -25.06 -4.16 17.33
CA ILE A 440 -23.72 -4.78 17.32
C ILE A 440 -23.77 -6.30 17.61
N GLU A 441 -24.56 -6.74 18.59
CA GLU A 441 -24.66 -8.16 18.93
C GLU A 441 -25.41 -8.96 17.86
N ALA A 442 -26.48 -8.39 17.29
CA ALA A 442 -27.23 -9.03 16.22
C ALA A 442 -26.38 -9.15 14.95
N PHE A 443 -25.64 -8.10 14.61
CA PHE A 443 -24.68 -8.07 13.50
C PHE A 443 -23.58 -9.11 13.69
N SER A 444 -23.00 -9.21 14.89
CA SER A 444 -21.94 -10.18 15.20
C SER A 444 -22.40 -11.62 14.95
N ARG A 445 -23.61 -11.98 15.40
CA ARG A 445 -24.18 -13.31 15.16
C ARG A 445 -24.48 -13.57 13.67
N ALA A 446 -25.04 -12.58 12.98
CA ALA A 446 -25.36 -12.68 11.57
C ALA A 446 -24.10 -12.79 10.70
N PHE A 447 -23.07 -12.02 11.00
CA PHE A 447 -21.79 -12.07 10.31
C PHE A 447 -21.10 -13.43 10.49
N GLU A 448 -21.03 -13.93 11.74
CA GLU A 448 -20.51 -15.27 12.04
C GLU A 448 -21.23 -16.35 11.24
N ALA A 449 -22.58 -16.33 11.21
CA ALA A 449 -23.38 -17.31 10.48
C ALA A 449 -23.10 -17.26 8.97
N VAL A 450 -23.07 -16.06 8.36
CA VAL A 450 -22.77 -15.88 6.93
C VAL A 450 -21.36 -16.38 6.61
N ILE A 451 -20.35 -15.99 7.40
CA ILE A 451 -18.98 -16.44 7.15
C ILE A 451 -18.85 -17.95 7.31
N SER A 452 -19.49 -18.55 8.32
CA SER A 452 -19.45 -20.01 8.55
C SER A 452 -20.00 -20.81 7.36
N GLU A 453 -20.97 -20.27 6.62
CA GLU A 453 -21.48 -20.88 5.39
C GLU A 453 -20.52 -20.75 4.19
N LEU A 454 -19.75 -19.67 4.15
CA LEU A 454 -18.87 -19.34 3.02
C LEU A 454 -17.48 -19.99 3.13
N VAL A 455 -17.08 -20.44 4.32
CA VAL A 455 -15.73 -20.96 4.56
C VAL A 455 -15.70 -22.47 4.69
N THR A 456 -14.60 -23.06 4.23
CA THR A 456 -14.23 -24.45 4.53
C THR A 456 -13.02 -24.47 5.48
N PRO A 457 -12.75 -25.59 6.17
CA PRO A 457 -11.58 -25.72 7.04
C PRO A 457 -10.26 -25.37 6.33
N GLU A 458 -10.17 -25.68 5.03
CA GLU A 458 -8.99 -25.40 4.20
C GLU A 458 -8.82 -23.89 4.00
N LEU A 459 -9.88 -23.13 3.76
CA LEU A 459 -9.85 -21.67 3.64
C LEU A 459 -9.46 -20.99 4.93
N LEU A 460 -9.71 -21.63 6.08
CA LEU A 460 -9.36 -21.13 7.40
C LEU A 460 -7.94 -21.52 7.84
N THR A 461 -7.19 -22.19 6.96
CA THR A 461 -5.78 -22.57 7.19
C THR A 461 -4.88 -21.62 6.40
N GLY A 462 -4.01 -20.90 7.10
CA GLY A 462 -3.02 -20.02 6.47
C GLY A 462 -2.01 -20.82 5.66
N VAL A 463 -1.71 -20.37 4.45
CA VAL A 463 -0.69 -21.00 3.59
C VAL A 463 0.47 -20.03 3.39
N LEU A 464 1.68 -20.49 3.72
CA LEU A 464 2.93 -19.83 3.35
C LEU A 464 3.47 -20.47 2.07
N LEU A 465 3.48 -19.68 0.98
CA LEU A 465 4.05 -20.11 -0.30
C LEU A 465 5.54 -19.81 -0.32
N THR A 466 6.36 -20.85 -0.50
CA THR A 466 7.82 -20.74 -0.63
C THR A 466 8.29 -21.03 -2.05
N ASP A 467 9.47 -20.52 -2.38
CA ASP A 467 10.15 -20.77 -3.66
C ASP A 467 11.06 -22.04 -3.59
N GLY A 468 10.95 -22.80 -2.49
CA GLY A 468 11.68 -24.03 -2.24
C GLY A 468 12.82 -23.86 -1.23
N GLU A 469 13.69 -24.84 -1.20
CA GLU A 469 14.84 -24.90 -0.32
C GLU A 469 16.10 -24.44 -1.06
N LEU A 470 16.94 -23.67 -0.38
CA LEU A 470 18.25 -23.28 -0.89
C LEU A 470 19.29 -24.35 -0.59
N LEU A 471 20.20 -24.56 -1.52
CA LEU A 471 21.37 -25.41 -1.28
C LEU A 471 22.32 -24.74 -0.26
N PRO A 472 23.13 -25.50 0.49
CA PRO A 472 24.05 -24.93 1.47
C PRO A 472 24.99 -23.86 0.92
N ASP A 473 25.47 -24.00 -0.30
CA ASP A 473 26.33 -23.05 -1.01
C ASP A 473 25.58 -21.82 -1.55
N GLU A 474 24.25 -21.87 -1.62
CA GLU A 474 23.38 -20.75 -1.96
C GLU A 474 23.08 -19.85 -0.75
N LEU A 475 23.34 -20.30 0.48
CA LEU A 475 23.17 -19.51 1.70
C LEU A 475 24.35 -18.52 1.87
N ASN A 476 24.52 -17.63 0.91
CA ASN A 476 25.65 -16.71 0.84
C ASN A 476 25.23 -15.26 0.58
N LEU A 477 26.16 -14.32 0.82
CA LEU A 477 25.94 -12.89 0.68
C LEU A 477 25.68 -12.50 -0.79
N GLU A 478 26.36 -13.14 -1.73
CA GLU A 478 26.25 -12.81 -3.16
C GLU A 478 24.81 -13.05 -3.67
N LEU A 479 24.22 -14.21 -3.32
CA LEU A 479 22.83 -14.51 -3.69
C LEU A 479 21.83 -13.58 -2.97
N ALA A 480 22.06 -13.25 -1.70
CA ALA A 480 21.21 -12.28 -0.98
C ALA A 480 21.21 -10.91 -1.66
N GLU A 481 22.38 -10.43 -2.06
CA GLU A 481 22.51 -9.18 -2.81
C GLU A 481 21.87 -9.24 -4.20
N LEU A 482 22.04 -10.36 -4.89
CA LEU A 482 21.43 -10.58 -6.20
C LEU A 482 19.89 -10.57 -6.12
N ILE A 483 19.29 -11.24 -5.14
CA ILE A 483 17.84 -11.22 -4.90
C ILE A 483 17.38 -9.80 -4.60
N ARG A 484 18.07 -9.08 -3.70
CA ARG A 484 17.75 -7.70 -3.34
C ARG A 484 17.81 -6.76 -4.56
N ALA A 485 18.82 -6.92 -5.42
CA ALA A 485 18.98 -6.12 -6.64
C ALA A 485 17.96 -6.46 -7.73
N SER A 486 17.39 -7.65 -7.69
CA SER A 486 16.45 -8.16 -8.69
C SER A 486 15.03 -7.63 -8.55
N GLY A 487 14.69 -6.95 -7.43
CA GLY A 487 13.42 -6.23 -7.25
C GLY A 487 13.21 -5.08 -8.24
N PRO A 488 12.15 -4.29 -8.11
CA PRO A 488 11.36 -4.14 -6.88
C PRO A 488 10.40 -5.31 -6.61
N TRP A 489 10.38 -5.76 -5.36
CA TRP A 489 9.44 -6.75 -4.85
C TRP A 489 8.28 -6.06 -4.14
N GLY A 490 7.08 -6.64 -4.20
CA GLY A 490 5.90 -6.08 -3.54
C GLY A 490 4.64 -6.87 -3.84
N GLN A 491 3.50 -6.20 -3.83
CA GLN A 491 2.19 -6.81 -4.04
C GLN A 491 2.11 -7.49 -5.41
N ALA A 492 1.58 -8.71 -5.47
CA ALA A 492 1.51 -9.61 -6.65
C ALA A 492 2.88 -10.00 -7.26
N PHE A 493 3.97 -9.42 -6.79
CA PHE A 493 5.33 -9.76 -7.17
C PHE A 493 6.21 -9.91 -5.90
N PRO A 494 5.88 -10.89 -5.03
CA PRO A 494 6.46 -10.98 -3.69
C PRO A 494 7.94 -11.32 -3.71
N GLU A 495 8.66 -10.81 -2.71
CA GLU A 495 10.03 -11.21 -2.44
C GLU A 495 10.11 -12.72 -2.23
N PRO A 496 11.20 -13.38 -2.68
CA PRO A 496 11.36 -14.82 -2.50
C PRO A 496 11.34 -15.25 -1.03
N LEU A 497 10.57 -16.28 -0.76
CA LEU A 497 10.53 -16.98 0.52
C LEU A 497 11.06 -18.40 0.32
N PHE A 498 11.95 -18.80 1.18
CA PHE A 498 12.53 -20.15 1.17
C PHE A 498 12.13 -20.93 2.41
N ASP A 499 12.12 -22.24 2.32
CA ASP A 499 11.92 -23.12 3.48
C ASP A 499 13.09 -24.08 3.62
N GLY A 500 13.36 -24.52 4.83
CA GLY A 500 14.42 -25.49 5.10
C GLY A 500 14.48 -25.93 6.53
N GLU A 501 15.16 -27.04 6.79
CA GLU A 501 15.44 -27.56 8.11
C GLU A 501 16.91 -27.31 8.48
N PHE A 502 17.12 -26.91 9.72
CA PHE A 502 18.44 -26.53 10.22
C PHE A 502 18.68 -27.12 11.63
N VAL A 503 19.93 -27.42 11.93
CA VAL A 503 20.37 -27.69 13.30
C VAL A 503 20.48 -26.36 14.03
N LEU A 504 19.84 -26.25 15.18
CA LEU A 504 19.88 -25.08 16.06
C LEU A 504 21.09 -25.17 16.99
N VAL A 505 22.14 -24.41 16.66
CA VAL A 505 23.38 -24.41 17.45
C VAL A 505 23.27 -23.51 18.67
N GLN A 506 22.73 -22.31 18.46
CA GLN A 506 22.56 -21.32 19.50
C GLN A 506 21.30 -20.50 19.28
N GLN A 507 20.65 -20.13 20.38
CA GLN A 507 19.52 -19.19 20.36
C GLN A 507 19.61 -18.21 21.53
N ARG A 508 19.24 -16.96 21.30
CA ARG A 508 19.18 -15.94 22.35
C ARG A 508 18.18 -14.85 22.01
N LEU A 509 17.59 -14.26 23.04
CA LEU A 509 16.75 -13.06 22.84
C LEU A 509 17.63 -11.83 22.58
N VAL A 510 17.15 -11.00 21.67
CA VAL A 510 17.68 -9.66 21.34
C VAL A 510 16.54 -8.67 21.45
N GLY A 511 16.75 -7.60 22.22
CA GLY A 511 15.63 -6.75 22.63
C GLY A 511 14.67 -7.55 23.53
N GLU A 512 13.40 -7.16 23.51
CA GLU A 512 12.40 -7.77 24.41
C GLU A 512 11.77 -9.06 23.85
N LYS A 513 11.72 -9.22 22.52
CA LYS A 513 10.90 -10.26 21.86
C LYS A 513 11.44 -10.77 20.52
N HIS A 514 12.72 -10.60 20.23
CA HIS A 514 13.31 -11.08 18.98
C HIS A 514 14.27 -12.23 19.28
N LEU A 515 14.22 -13.29 18.48
CA LEU A 515 15.06 -14.46 18.63
C LEU A 515 16.18 -14.44 17.60
N LYS A 516 17.42 -14.25 18.05
CA LYS A 516 18.61 -14.46 17.21
C LYS A 516 19.09 -15.89 17.35
N MET A 517 19.38 -16.52 16.23
CA MET A 517 19.80 -17.92 16.13
C MET A 517 21.10 -18.03 15.33
N MET A 518 21.92 -18.99 15.72
CA MET A 518 22.99 -19.54 14.88
C MET A 518 22.56 -20.95 14.46
N LEU A 519 22.54 -21.17 13.17
CA LEU A 519 22.03 -22.39 12.53
C LEU A 519 23.15 -23.05 11.74
N THR A 520 23.05 -24.37 11.56
CA THR A 520 23.88 -25.10 10.59
C THR A 520 23.02 -26.00 9.72
N THR A 521 23.41 -26.15 8.48
CA THR A 521 22.90 -27.21 7.61
C THR A 521 23.48 -28.58 8.02
N ASP A 522 22.94 -29.67 7.53
CA ASP A 522 23.48 -31.02 7.77
C ASP A 522 24.90 -31.19 7.21
N SER A 523 25.30 -30.39 6.21
CA SER A 523 26.68 -30.34 5.69
C SER A 523 27.63 -29.50 6.54
N GLY A 524 27.14 -28.86 7.61
CA GLY A 524 27.95 -28.03 8.53
C GLY A 524 28.10 -26.57 8.10
N HIS A 525 27.40 -26.10 7.05
CA HIS A 525 27.40 -24.68 6.68
C HIS A 525 26.65 -23.86 7.72
N ALA A 526 27.33 -22.89 8.32
CA ALA A 526 26.77 -22.04 9.39
C ALA A 526 26.13 -20.77 8.80
N VAL A 527 24.97 -20.37 9.33
CA VAL A 527 24.26 -19.16 8.93
C VAL A 527 23.54 -18.52 10.12
N ASP A 528 23.58 -17.20 10.20
CA ASP A 528 22.82 -16.41 11.18
C ASP A 528 21.35 -16.28 10.76
N ALA A 529 20.46 -16.33 11.75
CA ALA A 529 19.04 -16.09 11.55
C ALA A 529 18.45 -15.18 12.63
N ILE A 530 17.40 -14.44 12.28
CA ILE A 530 16.64 -13.61 13.21
C ILE A 530 15.14 -13.77 12.98
N ALA A 531 14.39 -14.03 14.05
CA ALA A 531 12.93 -14.04 14.05
C ALA A 531 12.42 -12.90 14.93
N PHE A 532 11.63 -11.99 14.33
CA PHE A 532 11.07 -10.85 15.05
C PHE A 532 9.75 -11.22 15.74
N GLY A 533 9.55 -10.73 16.98
CA GLY A 533 8.28 -10.85 17.69
C GLY A 533 7.86 -12.28 18.00
N VAL A 534 8.79 -13.15 18.40
CA VAL A 534 8.50 -14.54 18.74
C VAL A 534 7.59 -14.66 19.96
N ASP A 535 6.85 -15.76 20.04
CA ASP A 535 6.07 -16.12 21.23
C ASP A 535 7.02 -16.54 22.36
N LEU A 536 7.18 -15.69 23.36
CA LEU A 536 8.05 -15.91 24.52
C LEU A 536 7.64 -17.10 25.40
N LYS A 537 6.42 -17.64 25.24
CA LYS A 537 5.99 -18.88 25.90
C LYS A 537 6.57 -20.11 25.21
N ARG A 538 7.05 -19.99 23.99
CA ARG A 538 7.56 -21.08 23.15
C ARG A 538 9.05 -20.94 22.85
N TRP A 539 9.57 -19.70 22.79
CA TRP A 539 10.94 -19.39 22.41
C TRP A 539 11.58 -18.37 23.36
N PRO A 540 12.90 -18.54 23.76
CA PRO A 540 13.80 -19.64 23.38
C PRO A 540 13.46 -20.95 24.09
N ASP A 541 13.72 -22.09 23.44
CA ASP A 541 13.56 -23.42 24.02
C ASP A 541 14.85 -24.25 23.85
N ALA A 542 15.54 -24.49 24.96
CA ALA A 542 16.81 -25.21 24.99
C ALA A 542 16.68 -26.70 24.60
N SER A 543 15.48 -27.28 24.67
CA SER A 543 15.22 -28.66 24.29
C SER A 543 15.21 -28.86 22.77
N VAL A 544 14.90 -27.81 22.00
CA VAL A 544 14.84 -27.87 20.55
C VAL A 544 16.24 -27.89 19.96
N LYS A 545 16.53 -28.91 19.14
CA LYS A 545 17.83 -29.11 18.46
C LYS A 545 17.75 -28.88 16.96
N ARG A 546 16.57 -29.01 16.38
CA ARG A 546 16.30 -28.77 14.96
C ARG A 546 15.09 -27.88 14.79
N VAL A 547 15.16 -27.01 13.80
CA VAL A 547 14.08 -26.09 13.45
C VAL A 547 13.75 -26.19 11.98
N ARG A 548 12.49 -26.04 11.65
CA ARG A 548 12.02 -25.80 10.30
C ARG A 548 11.64 -24.33 10.17
N LEU A 549 12.18 -23.67 9.17
CA LEU A 549 12.02 -22.25 8.94
C LEU A 549 11.35 -21.97 7.60
N VAL A 550 10.58 -20.87 7.56
CA VAL A 550 10.31 -20.11 6.33
C VAL A 550 11.02 -18.78 6.47
N TYR A 551 11.83 -18.40 5.49
CA TYR A 551 12.72 -17.25 5.61
C TYR A 551 12.96 -16.52 4.29
N ARG A 552 13.36 -15.25 4.38
CA ARG A 552 14.02 -14.51 3.30
C ARG A 552 15.52 -14.58 3.48
N LEU A 553 16.24 -14.64 2.37
CA LEU A 553 17.68 -14.51 2.38
C LEU A 553 18.02 -13.02 2.33
N ASP A 554 18.53 -12.47 3.43
CA ASP A 554 18.73 -11.04 3.59
C ASP A 554 20.20 -10.67 3.85
N VAL A 555 20.51 -9.42 3.61
CA VAL A 555 21.84 -8.81 3.86
C VAL A 555 21.79 -8.08 5.19
N ASN A 556 22.42 -8.65 6.21
CA ASN A 556 22.63 -7.97 7.48
C ASN A 556 23.82 -7.02 7.39
N GLU A 557 23.64 -5.78 7.83
CA GLU A 557 24.69 -4.79 7.92
C GLU A 557 24.83 -4.31 9.36
N TRP A 558 26.00 -4.54 9.92
CA TRP A 558 26.29 -4.10 11.26
C TRP A 558 27.70 -3.49 11.34
N ARG A 559 27.80 -2.22 11.74
CA ARG A 559 29.07 -1.50 11.89
C ARG A 559 29.98 -1.56 10.65
N GLY A 560 29.37 -1.48 9.46
CA GLY A 560 30.09 -1.54 8.19
C GLY A 560 30.41 -2.95 7.68
N ASN A 561 30.17 -3.98 8.47
CA ASN A 561 30.31 -5.37 8.03
C ASN A 561 28.99 -5.86 7.42
N ARG A 562 29.11 -6.59 6.30
CA ARG A 562 27.98 -7.20 5.59
C ARG A 562 28.07 -8.71 5.68
N SER A 563 26.97 -9.34 6.00
CA SER A 563 26.86 -10.80 6.09
C SER A 563 25.47 -11.25 5.64
N VAL A 564 25.37 -12.50 5.20
CA VAL A 564 24.08 -13.12 4.95
C VAL A 564 23.37 -13.40 6.27
N GLN A 565 22.07 -13.21 6.29
CA GLN A 565 21.21 -13.53 7.42
C GLN A 565 19.87 -14.07 6.93
N LEU A 566 19.32 -15.07 7.62
CA LEU A 566 17.96 -15.53 7.38
C LEU A 566 16.99 -14.66 8.16
N LEU A 567 16.14 -13.93 7.48
CA LEU A 567 15.03 -13.18 8.08
C LEU A 567 13.83 -14.11 8.18
N VAL A 568 13.55 -14.61 9.39
CA VAL A 568 12.59 -15.69 9.62
C VAL A 568 11.16 -15.14 9.67
N GLU A 569 10.30 -15.67 8.81
CA GLU A 569 8.86 -15.39 8.77
C GLU A 569 8.04 -16.42 9.56
N HIS A 570 8.49 -17.66 9.59
CA HIS A 570 7.87 -18.73 10.37
C HIS A 570 8.93 -19.67 10.96
N LEU A 571 8.68 -20.08 12.18
CA LEU A 571 9.60 -20.91 12.98
C LEU A 571 8.80 -21.99 13.70
N GLU A 572 9.19 -23.25 13.48
CA GLU A 572 8.66 -24.38 14.22
C GLU A 572 9.79 -25.35 14.62
N ALA A 573 9.61 -26.05 15.75
CA ALA A 573 10.51 -27.12 16.11
C ALA A 573 10.34 -28.27 15.11
N ALA A 574 11.42 -28.71 14.48
CA ALA A 574 11.40 -29.92 13.68
C ALA A 574 11.46 -31.14 14.60
N GLY A 575 10.61 -32.16 14.35
CA GLY A 575 10.65 -33.41 15.07
C GLY A 575 12.01 -34.10 14.90
N LEU A 576 12.38 -34.89 15.92
CA LEU A 576 13.54 -35.78 15.88
C LEU A 576 13.31 -36.87 14.84
#